data_5ee23190c092658052b69d068a3a096a
#
_entry.id   5ee23190c092658052b69d068a3a096a
#
_cell.length_a   1.000
_cell.length_b   1.000
_cell.length_c   1.000
_cell.angle_alpha   90.00
_cell.angle_beta   90.00
_cell.angle_gamma   90.00
#
_symmetry.space_group_name_H-M   'P 1'
#
loop_
_entity.id
_entity.type
_entity.pdbx_description
1 polymer ?
#
loop_
_entity_poly.entity_id
_entity_poly.type
_entity_poly.pdbx_seq_one_letter_code
_entity_poly.pdbx_strand_id
1 'polypeptide(L)'
;MPAPTIAQLPEAIPIFPLAGVLLLPGGQLPLNIFEPRYLAMTRDALASDWMIGMVQPVAPEEASDRVEVYRIGCAGRITSLSETDDGRYLISLSGLCRFEIADEPASRKGYRRVIADWSRFTDDLATAERGALDRDRLLSALRNYFESHHIWVDWKALENAPGDQLVT
;
A
#
# COMPACT_ATOMS: atom_id res chain seq x y z
N MET A 1 5.75 10.25 -15.43
CA MET A 1 4.38 10.79 -15.56
C MET A 1 4.14 11.73 -14.40
N PRO A 2 3.46 12.88 -14.56
CA PRO A 2 3.14 13.75 -13.43
C PRO A 2 2.27 12.98 -12.41
N ALA A 3 2.40 13.33 -11.12
CA ALA A 3 1.55 12.76 -10.09
C ALA A 3 0.08 13.09 -10.37
N PRO A 4 -0.85 12.16 -10.15
CA PRO A 4 -2.27 12.44 -10.35
C PRO A 4 -2.75 13.47 -9.33
N THR A 5 -3.73 14.27 -9.73
CA THR A 5 -4.45 15.15 -8.81
C THR A 5 -5.56 14.38 -8.11
N ILE A 6 -6.07 14.89 -6.97
CA ILE A 6 -7.19 14.26 -6.25
C ILE A 6 -8.40 14.02 -7.16
N ALA A 7 -8.71 14.98 -8.04
CA ALA A 7 -9.83 14.87 -8.98
C ALA A 7 -9.69 13.70 -9.98
N GLN A 8 -8.51 13.10 -10.09
CA GLN A 8 -8.23 11.95 -10.95
C GLN A 8 -8.23 10.63 -10.18
N LEU A 9 -8.41 10.67 -8.86
CA LEU A 9 -8.53 9.47 -8.04
C LEU A 9 -9.97 8.95 -8.07
N PRO A 10 -10.16 7.62 -8.14
CA PRO A 10 -11.50 7.03 -8.14
C PRO A 10 -12.19 7.21 -6.79
N GLU A 11 -13.50 7.41 -6.82
CA GLU A 11 -14.33 7.46 -5.61
C GLU A 11 -14.40 6.10 -4.91
N ALA A 12 -14.46 5.02 -5.68
CA ALA A 12 -14.60 3.67 -5.15
C ALA A 12 -13.44 2.77 -5.59
N ILE A 13 -12.72 2.19 -4.63
CA ILE A 13 -11.60 1.29 -4.90
C ILE A 13 -11.83 -0.10 -4.27
N PRO A 14 -11.30 -1.17 -4.89
CA PRO A 14 -11.19 -2.46 -4.23
C PRO A 14 -10.18 -2.38 -3.10
N ILE A 15 -10.43 -3.07 -1.98
CA ILE A 15 -9.47 -3.17 -0.90
C ILE A 15 -8.99 -4.59 -0.69
N PHE A 16 -7.71 -4.70 -0.31
CA PHE A 16 -7.05 -5.94 0.04
C PHE A 16 -6.60 -5.90 1.51
N PRO A 17 -7.37 -6.50 2.42
CA PRO A 17 -6.94 -6.69 3.80
C PRO A 17 -5.79 -7.71 3.84
N LEU A 18 -4.62 -7.29 4.28
CA LEU A 18 -3.45 -8.16 4.38
C LEU A 18 -2.66 -7.84 5.65
N ALA A 19 -2.58 -8.81 6.55
CA ALA A 19 -1.85 -8.65 7.80
C ALA A 19 -0.33 -8.64 7.58
N GLY A 20 0.37 -7.84 8.37
CA GLY A 20 1.84 -7.81 8.37
C GLY A 20 2.48 -7.14 7.16
N VAL A 21 1.68 -6.53 6.28
CA VAL A 21 2.17 -5.84 5.09
C VAL A 21 1.69 -4.40 5.08
N LEU A 22 2.61 -3.46 4.97
CA LEU A 22 2.32 -2.03 4.93
C LEU A 22 2.74 -1.46 3.57
N LEU A 23 1.82 -0.73 2.94
CA LEU A 23 2.11 0.10 1.76
C LEU A 23 2.06 1.57 2.18
N LEU A 24 3.09 2.32 1.81
CA LEU A 24 3.16 3.78 2.01
C LEU A 24 3.27 4.50 0.67
N PRO A 25 2.90 5.77 0.58
CA PRO A 25 3.11 6.57 -0.62
C PRO A 25 4.58 6.56 -1.05
N GLY A 26 4.84 6.20 -2.32
CA GLY A 26 6.19 6.02 -2.87
C GLY A 26 6.79 4.62 -2.65
N GLY A 27 6.22 3.81 -1.77
CA GLY A 27 6.67 2.43 -1.52
C GLY A 27 6.32 1.48 -2.66
N GLN A 28 7.03 0.36 -2.73
CA GLN A 28 6.78 -0.73 -3.67
C GLN A 28 6.39 -1.99 -2.90
N LEU A 29 5.33 -2.66 -3.35
CA LEU A 29 4.83 -3.87 -2.71
C LEU A 29 4.61 -4.97 -3.75
N PRO A 30 5.47 -6.00 -3.80
CA PRO A 30 5.21 -7.19 -4.59
C PRO A 30 4.17 -8.07 -3.90
N LEU A 31 3.21 -8.58 -4.67
CA LEU A 31 2.14 -9.45 -4.19
C LEU A 31 2.01 -10.68 -5.09
N ASN A 32 1.73 -11.83 -4.48
CA ASN A 32 1.35 -13.06 -5.16
C ASN A 32 -0.14 -13.32 -4.89
N ILE A 33 -0.96 -13.16 -5.93
CA ILE A 33 -2.42 -13.27 -5.86
C ILE A 33 -2.85 -14.65 -6.37
N PHE A 34 -3.49 -15.43 -5.51
CA PHE A 34 -3.92 -16.79 -5.82
C PHE A 34 -5.35 -17.12 -5.37
N GLU A 35 -5.90 -16.39 -4.39
CA GLU A 35 -7.28 -16.60 -3.97
C GLU A 35 -8.25 -16.14 -5.06
N PRO A 36 -9.30 -16.93 -5.39
CA PRO A 36 -10.22 -16.60 -6.48
C PRO A 36 -10.86 -15.20 -6.36
N ARG A 37 -11.21 -14.78 -5.13
CA ARG A 37 -11.76 -13.43 -4.88
C ARG A 37 -10.76 -12.32 -5.20
N TYR A 38 -9.48 -12.51 -4.91
CA TYR A 38 -8.46 -11.50 -5.19
C TYR A 38 -7.96 -11.57 -6.64
N LEU A 39 -8.04 -12.72 -7.30
CA LEU A 39 -7.89 -12.80 -8.76
C LEU A 39 -8.98 -11.98 -9.47
N ALA A 40 -10.26 -12.12 -9.03
CA ALA A 40 -11.38 -11.31 -9.55
C ALA A 40 -11.17 -9.82 -9.27
N MET A 41 -10.73 -9.45 -8.05
CA MET A 41 -10.39 -8.08 -7.67
C MET A 41 -9.33 -7.48 -8.59
N THR A 42 -8.25 -8.23 -8.85
CA THR A 42 -7.14 -7.76 -9.70
C THR A 42 -7.59 -7.56 -11.14
N ARG A 43 -8.40 -8.49 -11.71
CA ARG A 43 -8.97 -8.33 -13.05
C ARG A 43 -9.85 -7.08 -13.15
N ASP A 44 -10.71 -6.85 -12.17
CA ASP A 44 -11.57 -5.67 -12.14
C ASP A 44 -10.77 -4.37 -11.97
N ALA A 45 -9.73 -4.38 -11.14
CA ALA A 45 -8.82 -3.24 -11.00
C ALA A 45 -8.11 -2.92 -12.32
N LEU A 46 -7.60 -3.95 -13.02
CA LEU A 46 -6.94 -3.79 -14.33
C LEU A 46 -7.89 -3.29 -15.43
N ALA A 47 -9.18 -3.62 -15.32
CA ALA A 47 -10.21 -3.15 -16.25
C ALA A 47 -10.70 -1.72 -15.94
N SER A 48 -10.27 -1.11 -14.84
CA SER A 48 -10.68 0.23 -14.40
C SER A 48 -9.49 1.14 -14.15
N ASP A 49 -9.22 1.46 -12.89
CA ASP A 49 -8.28 2.52 -12.50
C ASP A 49 -6.86 2.02 -12.18
N TRP A 50 -6.64 0.70 -12.28
CA TRP A 50 -5.36 0.04 -11.95
C TRP A 50 -4.95 0.24 -10.49
N MET A 51 -5.92 0.40 -9.57
CA MET A 51 -5.67 0.68 -8.17
C MET A 51 -6.25 -0.41 -7.26
N ILE A 52 -5.51 -0.71 -6.19
CA ILE A 52 -5.92 -1.56 -5.07
C ILE A 52 -5.54 -0.84 -3.78
N GLY A 53 -6.50 -0.73 -2.86
CA GLY A 53 -6.26 -0.18 -1.52
C GLY A 53 -5.74 -1.26 -0.57
N MET A 54 -4.55 -1.09 -0.03
CA MET A 54 -4.01 -1.94 1.03
C MET A 54 -4.50 -1.46 2.39
N VAL A 55 -5.08 -2.35 3.18
CA VAL A 55 -5.58 -2.06 4.53
C VAL A 55 -5.13 -3.14 5.50
N GLN A 56 -4.95 -2.76 6.78
CA GLN A 56 -4.60 -3.70 7.83
C GLN A 56 -5.87 -4.23 8.52
N PRO A 57 -5.98 -5.56 8.76
CA PRO A 57 -7.00 -6.11 9.64
C PRO A 57 -6.72 -5.69 11.09
N VAL A 58 -7.79 -5.38 11.85
CA VAL A 58 -7.69 -5.05 13.28
C VAL A 58 -7.32 -6.29 14.09
N ALA A 59 -7.91 -7.44 13.74
CA ALA A 59 -7.63 -8.74 14.36
C ALA A 59 -7.19 -9.73 13.27
N PRO A 60 -5.88 -9.84 12.98
CA PRO A 60 -5.37 -10.66 11.87
C PRO A 60 -5.60 -12.17 12.04
N GLU A 61 -5.91 -12.61 13.25
CA GLU A 61 -6.12 -14.04 13.59
C GLU A 61 -7.58 -14.50 13.38
N GLU A 62 -8.50 -13.59 13.13
CA GLU A 62 -9.88 -13.96 12.85
C GLU A 62 -10.04 -14.44 11.40
N ALA A 63 -10.31 -15.72 11.22
CA ALA A 63 -10.68 -16.32 9.95
C ALA A 63 -12.12 -15.95 9.58
N SER A 64 -12.36 -14.71 9.21
CA SER A 64 -13.66 -14.20 8.80
C SER A 64 -13.59 -13.62 7.40
N ASP A 65 -14.60 -13.88 6.57
CA ASP A 65 -14.74 -13.25 5.25
C ASP A 65 -14.90 -11.72 5.34
N ARG A 66 -15.23 -11.19 6.52
CA ARG A 66 -15.37 -9.77 6.85
C ARG A 66 -14.57 -9.40 8.10
N VAL A 67 -13.26 -9.62 8.03
CA VAL A 67 -12.36 -9.12 9.07
C VAL A 67 -12.53 -7.59 9.19
N GLU A 68 -12.64 -7.09 10.42
CA GLU A 68 -12.61 -5.66 10.69
C GLU A 68 -11.26 -5.09 10.26
N VAL A 69 -11.26 -3.94 9.60
CA VAL A 69 -10.04 -3.29 9.10
C VAL A 69 -9.90 -1.90 9.67
N TYR A 70 -8.66 -1.44 9.81
CA TYR A 70 -8.39 -0.04 10.12
C TYR A 70 -8.92 0.85 8.99
N ARG A 71 -9.49 1.99 9.36
CA ARG A 71 -10.14 2.90 8.40
C ARG A 71 -9.17 3.59 7.46
N ILE A 72 -7.90 3.69 7.82
CA ILE A 72 -6.88 4.31 7.00
C ILE A 72 -6.08 3.22 6.28
N GLY A 73 -5.99 3.35 4.96
CA GLY A 73 -5.20 2.50 4.09
C GLY A 73 -4.36 3.33 3.12
N CYS A 74 -3.62 2.65 2.25
CA CYS A 74 -2.89 3.27 1.15
C CYS A 74 -3.28 2.62 -0.18
N ALA A 75 -3.67 3.44 -1.14
CA ALA A 75 -3.92 2.99 -2.49
C ALA A 75 -2.60 2.81 -3.23
N GLY A 76 -2.43 1.62 -3.82
CA GLY A 76 -1.33 1.31 -4.71
C GLY A 76 -1.79 1.18 -6.15
N ARG A 77 -1.01 1.72 -7.07
CA ARG A 77 -1.20 1.51 -8.50
C ARG A 77 -0.47 0.24 -8.93
N ILE A 78 -1.15 -0.60 -9.69
CA ILE A 78 -0.52 -1.79 -10.29
C ILE A 78 0.49 -1.31 -11.35
N THR A 79 1.76 -1.59 -11.14
CA THR A 79 2.86 -1.18 -12.03
C THR A 79 3.47 -2.34 -12.82
N SER A 80 3.26 -3.57 -12.35
CA SER A 80 3.63 -4.77 -13.09
C SER A 80 2.60 -5.88 -12.87
N LEU A 81 2.47 -6.74 -13.85
CA LEU A 81 1.62 -7.92 -13.81
C LEU A 81 2.31 -9.04 -14.59
N SER A 82 2.38 -10.22 -13.99
CA SER A 82 2.74 -11.47 -14.66
C SER A 82 1.77 -12.57 -14.22
N GLU A 83 1.24 -13.31 -15.15
CA GLU A 83 0.47 -14.52 -14.89
C GLU A 83 1.39 -15.72 -14.89
N THR A 84 1.25 -16.57 -13.88
CA THR A 84 2.00 -17.83 -13.77
C THR A 84 1.23 -18.96 -14.44
N ASP A 85 1.91 -20.06 -14.80
CA ASP A 85 1.33 -21.24 -15.47
C ASP A 85 0.20 -21.90 -14.64
N ASP A 86 0.21 -21.71 -13.33
CA ASP A 86 -0.83 -22.20 -12.39
C ASP A 86 -1.99 -21.19 -12.16
N GLY A 87 -2.03 -20.09 -12.93
CA GLY A 87 -3.11 -19.12 -12.94
C GLY A 87 -3.08 -18.10 -11.78
N ARG A 88 -1.96 -17.94 -11.09
CA ARG A 88 -1.74 -16.87 -10.11
C ARG A 88 -1.30 -15.59 -10.81
N TYR A 89 -1.47 -14.46 -10.13
CA TYR A 89 -0.92 -13.19 -10.58
C TYR A 89 0.21 -12.72 -9.64
N LEU A 90 1.36 -12.46 -10.23
CA LEU A 90 2.43 -11.72 -9.58
C LEU A 90 2.28 -10.26 -9.99
N ILE A 91 1.95 -9.39 -9.03
CA ILE A 91 1.79 -7.97 -9.28
C ILE A 91 2.74 -7.16 -8.40
N SER A 92 3.08 -5.95 -8.84
CA SER A 92 3.70 -4.95 -7.97
C SER A 92 2.78 -3.74 -7.85
N LEU A 93 2.59 -3.29 -6.62
CA LEU A 93 1.91 -2.03 -6.34
C LEU A 93 2.93 -0.95 -6.05
N SER A 94 2.74 0.24 -6.64
CA SER A 94 3.42 1.46 -6.23
C SER A 94 2.45 2.30 -5.39
N GLY A 95 2.81 2.56 -4.13
CA GLY A 95 2.00 3.35 -3.21
C GLY A 95 1.81 4.77 -3.74
N LEU A 96 0.56 5.20 -3.78
CA LEU A 96 0.17 6.46 -4.39
C LEU A 96 -0.27 7.49 -3.36
N CYS A 97 -1.31 7.17 -2.61
CA CYS A 97 -1.95 8.07 -1.66
C CYS A 97 -2.67 7.27 -0.57
N ARG A 98 -2.60 7.75 0.66
CA ARG A 98 -3.45 7.25 1.73
C ARG A 98 -4.89 7.65 1.50
N PHE A 99 -5.81 6.90 2.06
CA PHE A 99 -7.24 7.18 2.05
C PHE A 99 -7.87 6.80 3.38
N GLU A 100 -9.01 7.42 3.68
CA GLU A 100 -9.89 6.99 4.76
C GLU A 100 -11.11 6.28 4.15
N ILE A 101 -11.52 5.16 4.74
CA ILE A 101 -12.75 4.48 4.34
C ILE A 101 -13.94 5.31 4.79
N ALA A 102 -14.66 5.91 3.85
CA ALA A 102 -15.88 6.66 4.12
C ALA A 102 -17.08 5.72 4.28
N ASP A 103 -17.22 4.76 3.36
CA ASP A 103 -18.31 3.78 3.33
C ASP A 103 -17.83 2.47 2.67
N GLU A 104 -18.54 1.37 2.93
CA GLU A 104 -18.29 0.08 2.32
C GLU A 104 -19.57 -0.50 1.72
N PRO A 105 -19.81 -0.29 0.42
CA PRO A 105 -20.97 -0.85 -0.26
C PRO A 105 -20.87 -2.37 -0.36
N ALA A 106 -22.04 -3.04 -0.39
CA ALA A 106 -22.10 -4.49 -0.51
C ALA A 106 -21.35 -5.00 -1.75
N SER A 107 -20.41 -5.93 -1.55
CA SER A 107 -19.66 -6.55 -2.65
C SER A 107 -20.44 -7.71 -3.26
N ARG A 108 -20.41 -7.81 -4.60
CA ARG A 108 -21.06 -8.92 -5.36
C ARG A 108 -20.07 -10.00 -5.82
N LYS A 109 -18.75 -9.76 -5.72
CA LYS A 109 -17.72 -10.64 -6.32
C LYS A 109 -16.79 -11.28 -5.29
N GLY A 110 -17.16 -11.27 -4.01
CA GLY A 110 -16.38 -11.90 -2.93
C GLY A 110 -15.17 -11.11 -2.42
N TYR A 111 -14.81 -9.99 -3.06
CA TYR A 111 -13.82 -9.05 -2.54
C TYR A 111 -14.49 -7.75 -2.08
N ARG A 112 -13.86 -6.99 -1.21
CA ARG A 112 -14.38 -5.75 -0.63
C ARG A 112 -14.08 -4.55 -1.51
N ARG A 113 -15.02 -3.61 -1.55
CA ARG A 113 -14.83 -2.28 -2.15
C ARG A 113 -15.24 -1.23 -1.15
N VAL A 114 -14.58 -0.09 -1.20
CA VAL A 114 -14.87 1.04 -0.31
C VAL A 114 -15.01 2.33 -1.10
N ILE A 115 -15.78 3.26 -0.54
CA ILE A 115 -15.74 4.67 -0.93
C ILE A 115 -14.56 5.28 -0.19
N ALA A 116 -13.61 5.82 -0.95
CA ALA A 116 -12.37 6.36 -0.41
C ALA A 116 -12.46 7.88 -0.27
N ASP A 117 -12.18 8.38 0.92
CA ASP A 117 -11.96 9.80 1.19
C ASP A 117 -10.46 10.11 1.14
N TRP A 118 -10.06 10.92 0.17
CA TRP A 118 -8.69 11.33 -0.08
C TRP A 118 -8.33 12.66 0.58
N SER A 119 -9.31 13.40 1.09
CA SER A 119 -9.20 14.82 1.48
C SER A 119 -8.11 15.08 2.51
N ARG A 120 -7.91 14.15 3.44
CA ARG A 120 -6.91 14.26 4.51
C ARG A 120 -5.47 14.04 4.06
N PHE A 121 -5.25 13.46 2.89
CA PHE A 121 -3.96 12.96 2.45
C PHE A 121 -3.51 13.56 1.11
N THR A 122 -3.97 14.76 0.83
CA THR A 122 -3.66 15.49 -0.41
C THR A 122 -2.16 15.68 -0.63
N ASP A 123 -1.41 15.83 0.47
CA ASP A 123 0.03 16.04 0.46
C ASP A 123 0.81 14.80 -0.01
N ASP A 124 0.20 13.61 0.06
CA ASP A 124 0.83 12.39 -0.45
C ASP A 124 1.01 12.42 -1.98
N LEU A 125 0.14 13.17 -2.67
CA LEU A 125 0.17 13.34 -4.14
C LEU A 125 1.10 14.47 -4.59
N ALA A 126 1.46 15.36 -3.66
CA ALA A 126 2.44 16.35 -4.00
C ALA A 126 3.74 15.64 -4.38
N THR A 127 4.23 15.85 -5.59
CA THR A 127 5.62 15.62 -5.96
C THR A 127 6.47 16.62 -5.18
N ALA A 128 6.26 16.66 -3.86
CA ALA A 128 7.02 17.51 -3.02
C ALA A 128 8.48 17.15 -3.22
N GLU A 129 9.30 18.11 -3.45
CA GLU A 129 10.53 18.25 -2.71
C GLU A 129 10.19 17.84 -1.26
N ARG A 130 10.16 16.53 -0.98
CA ARG A 130 10.12 15.97 0.37
C ARG A 130 11.28 16.64 1.03
N GLY A 131 10.97 17.57 1.95
CA GLY A 131 11.94 18.50 2.52
C GLY A 131 13.19 17.73 2.87
N ALA A 132 14.36 18.28 2.56
CA ALA A 132 15.61 17.56 2.60
C ALA A 132 15.66 16.70 3.86
N LEU A 133 15.60 15.39 3.69
CA LEU A 133 15.63 14.45 4.80
C LEU A 133 16.91 14.68 5.56
N ASP A 134 16.82 15.05 6.82
CA ASP A 134 17.98 15.10 7.72
C ASP A 134 18.45 13.64 7.94
N ARG A 135 19.25 13.20 6.98
CA ARG A 135 19.73 11.82 6.91
C ARG A 135 20.53 11.43 8.14
N ASP A 136 21.36 12.32 8.65
CA ASP A 136 22.22 12.04 9.80
C ASP A 136 21.39 11.87 11.06
N ARG A 137 20.38 12.71 11.22
CA ARG A 137 19.42 12.61 12.33
C ARG A 137 18.60 11.32 12.24
N LEU A 138 18.12 10.94 11.04
CA LEU A 138 17.38 9.70 10.83
C LEU A 138 18.25 8.48 11.14
N LEU A 139 19.47 8.40 10.58
CA LEU A 139 20.38 7.28 10.81
C LEU A 139 20.74 7.15 12.29
N SER A 140 20.93 8.27 12.99
CA SER A 140 21.19 8.27 14.43
C SER A 140 20.00 7.74 15.23
N ALA A 141 18.78 8.14 14.87
CA ALA A 141 17.55 7.66 15.50
C ALA A 141 17.33 6.15 15.25
N LEU A 142 17.55 5.70 14.01
CA LEU A 142 17.47 4.29 13.65
C LEU A 142 18.50 3.45 14.39
N ARG A 143 19.73 3.95 14.57
CA ARG A 143 20.77 3.26 15.33
C ARG A 143 20.33 3.04 16.77
N ASN A 144 19.86 4.08 17.45
CA ASN A 144 19.39 3.97 18.83
C ASN A 144 18.20 3.00 18.94
N TYR A 145 17.27 3.03 17.97
CA TYR A 145 16.13 2.14 17.97
C TYR A 145 16.54 0.67 17.79
N PHE A 146 17.36 0.36 16.79
CA PHE A 146 17.78 -1.02 16.52
C PHE A 146 18.65 -1.59 17.63
N GLU A 147 19.52 -0.79 18.24
CA GLU A 147 20.33 -1.20 19.40
C GLU A 147 19.42 -1.51 20.61
N SER A 148 18.43 -0.64 20.90
CA SER A 148 17.53 -0.85 22.04
C SER A 148 16.61 -2.06 21.88
N HIS A 149 16.30 -2.43 20.63
CA HIS A 149 15.46 -3.59 20.32
C HIS A 149 16.23 -4.84 19.89
N HIS A 150 17.58 -4.80 19.98
CA HIS A 150 18.46 -5.90 19.58
C HIS A 150 18.22 -6.39 18.14
N ILE A 151 17.93 -5.48 17.23
CA ILE A 151 17.71 -5.77 15.81
C ILE A 151 19.06 -5.68 15.08
N TRP A 152 19.43 -6.76 14.41
CA TRP A 152 20.63 -6.77 13.56
C TRP A 152 20.34 -6.07 12.23
N VAL A 153 21.26 -5.18 11.82
CA VAL A 153 21.11 -4.36 10.62
C VAL A 153 22.43 -4.26 9.87
N ASP A 154 22.35 -4.36 8.55
CA ASP A 154 23.48 -4.01 7.67
C ASP A 154 23.59 -2.50 7.50
N TRP A 155 24.42 -1.87 8.33
CA TRP A 155 24.62 -0.41 8.33
C TRP A 155 25.17 0.11 7.00
N LYS A 156 26.01 -0.67 6.30
CA LYS A 156 26.54 -0.25 5.00
C LYS A 156 25.45 -0.16 3.95
N ALA A 157 24.49 -1.07 3.98
CA ALA A 157 23.33 -1.02 3.10
C ALA A 157 22.46 0.21 3.39
N LEU A 158 22.18 0.50 4.67
CA LEU A 158 21.41 1.69 5.09
C LEU A 158 22.11 3.01 4.76
N GLU A 159 23.40 3.10 5.01
CA GLU A 159 24.19 4.29 4.71
C GLU A 159 24.29 4.59 3.21
N ASN A 160 24.18 3.60 2.36
CA ASN A 160 24.20 3.75 0.91
C ASN A 160 22.79 3.80 0.27
N ALA A 161 21.74 3.50 1.01
CA ALA A 161 20.38 3.53 0.48
C ALA A 161 19.95 4.97 0.09
N PRO A 162 19.25 5.18 -1.02
CA PRO A 162 18.64 6.47 -1.35
C PRO A 162 17.70 6.94 -0.24
N GLY A 163 17.56 8.25 -0.06
CA GLY A 163 16.76 8.82 1.05
C GLY A 163 15.29 8.43 1.02
N ASP A 164 14.72 8.22 -0.15
CA ASP A 164 13.35 7.74 -0.37
C ASP A 164 13.16 6.29 0.07
N GLN A 165 14.20 5.45 -0.05
CA GLN A 165 14.17 4.05 0.41
C GLN A 165 14.36 3.89 1.93
N LEU A 166 14.85 4.92 2.63
CA LEU A 166 15.01 4.88 4.07
C LEU A 166 13.70 5.11 4.85
N VAL A 167 12.67 5.65 4.18
CA VAL A 167 11.39 6.05 4.79
C VAL A 167 10.19 5.31 4.19
N THR A 168 10.40 4.41 3.25
CA THR A 168 9.39 3.53 2.65
C THR A 168 9.73 2.07 2.83
#